data_88b63468382e06422cf847cd5ca114f3
#
_entry.id   88b63468382e06422cf847cd5ca114f3
#
_cell.length_a   1.000
_cell.length_b   1.000
_cell.length_c   1.000
_cell.angle_alpha   90.00
_cell.angle_beta   90.00
_cell.angle_gamma   90.00
#
_symmetry.space_group_name_H-M   'P 1'
#
loop_
_entity.id
_entity.type
_entity.pdbx_description
1 polymer ?
#
loop_
_entity_poly.entity_id
_entity_poly.type
_entity_poly.pdbx_seq_one_letter_code
_entity_poly.pdbx_strand_id
1 'polypeptide(L)'
;MSCAICEKRKEKRFCPAVHGRICPQCCGEQREVSLDCPSDCVYLQQAREHEKPRPISDLDRDALFPEVEIPEQFLYEYEHLIVGLTFALAKSARADHSVNDGDLLAALGSLTKTQQTLVVSGLHYESPMPSIRHQHIAAEVQKMLKEYRETEAKHLGYSQLRDADVLKAFVFLLRMGYARTNGRPKSRAFLDFIQSQFPEKTIATPAEAGSRLIVP
;
A
#
# COMPACT_ATOMS: atom_id res chain seq x y z
N MET A 1 5.03 32.29 21.63
CA MET A 1 5.68 32.28 20.32
C MET A 1 4.61 32.05 19.26
N SER A 2 4.86 32.49 18.03
CA SER A 2 3.94 32.36 16.89
C SER A 2 4.11 31.02 16.17
N CYS A 3 3.08 30.57 15.45
CA CYS A 3 3.09 29.37 14.66
C CYS A 3 4.14 29.42 13.53
N ALA A 4 4.97 28.40 13.42
CA ALA A 4 6.05 28.33 12.40
C ALA A 4 5.53 28.31 10.94
N ILE A 5 4.23 28.10 10.70
CA ILE A 5 3.65 28.08 9.36
C ILE A 5 2.95 29.39 9.02
N CYS A 6 2.03 29.84 9.86
CA CYS A 6 1.22 31.04 9.54
C CYS A 6 1.71 32.32 10.24
N GLU A 7 2.62 32.21 11.20
CA GLU A 7 3.20 33.31 11.99
C GLU A 7 2.18 34.19 12.75
N LYS A 8 0.90 33.95 12.55
CA LYS A 8 -0.22 34.77 13.07
C LYS A 8 -0.84 34.22 14.35
N ARG A 9 -0.91 32.86 14.47
CA ARG A 9 -1.62 32.22 15.58
C ARG A 9 -0.64 31.68 16.61
N LYS A 10 -1.09 31.54 17.85
CA LYS A 10 -0.30 30.95 18.93
C LYS A 10 0.01 29.50 18.61
N GLU A 11 1.27 29.13 18.72
CA GLU A 11 1.72 27.74 18.61
C GLU A 11 1.20 26.88 19.76
N LYS A 12 0.82 25.62 19.50
CA LYS A 12 0.35 24.69 20.53
C LYS A 12 0.89 23.26 20.38
N ARG A 13 1.35 22.91 19.17
CA ARG A 13 1.74 21.54 18.81
C ARG A 13 3.14 21.52 18.25
N PHE A 14 3.97 20.59 18.69
CA PHE A 14 5.21 20.30 18.00
C PHE A 14 4.90 19.49 16.73
N CYS A 15 5.45 19.90 15.60
CA CYS A 15 5.28 19.23 14.31
C CYS A 15 6.62 18.65 13.84
N PRO A 16 6.78 17.33 13.79
CA PRO A 16 8.00 16.69 13.32
C PRO A 16 8.34 17.05 11.87
N ALA A 17 7.33 17.20 11.02
CA ALA A 17 7.53 17.49 9.60
C ALA A 17 8.17 18.84 9.29
N VAL A 18 8.02 19.83 10.19
CA VAL A 18 8.65 21.16 10.04
C VAL A 18 9.68 21.44 11.12
N HIS A 19 9.97 20.46 11.98
CA HIS A 19 10.86 20.58 13.14
C HIS A 19 10.58 21.84 14.00
N GLY A 20 9.28 22.19 14.15
CA GLY A 20 8.85 23.42 14.80
C GLY A 20 7.47 23.31 15.44
N ARG A 21 7.10 24.38 16.17
CA ARG A 21 5.79 24.44 16.82
C ARG A 21 4.76 25.15 15.93
N ILE A 22 3.60 24.54 15.75
CA ILE A 22 2.54 25.02 14.87
C ILE A 22 1.21 25.16 15.63
N CYS A 23 0.28 25.95 15.07
CA CYS A 23 -1.07 26.04 15.60
C CYS A 23 -1.94 24.84 15.15
N PRO A 24 -3.00 24.49 15.90
CA PRO A 24 -3.88 23.37 15.56
C PRO A 24 -4.53 23.48 14.19
N GLN A 25 -4.83 24.70 13.75
CA GLN A 25 -5.47 24.94 12.46
C GLN A 25 -4.52 24.61 11.30
N CYS A 26 -3.28 25.12 11.31
CA CYS A 26 -2.28 24.77 10.31
C CYS A 26 -1.98 23.26 10.30
N CYS A 27 -1.92 22.62 11.48
CA CYS A 27 -1.78 21.18 11.59
C CYS A 27 -2.96 20.45 10.91
N GLY A 28 -4.20 20.90 11.10
CA GLY A 28 -5.39 20.26 10.51
C GLY A 28 -5.50 20.46 9.00
N GLU A 29 -5.24 21.69 8.53
CA GLU A 29 -5.36 22.07 7.12
C GLU A 29 -4.25 21.45 6.26
N GLN A 30 -3.02 21.38 6.78
CA GLN A 30 -1.84 20.98 5.99
C GLN A 30 -1.38 19.54 6.25
N ARG A 31 -2.01 18.85 7.21
CA ARG A 31 -1.72 17.44 7.52
C ARG A 31 -1.90 16.57 6.28
N GLU A 32 -0.86 15.80 5.93
CA GLU A 32 -0.86 14.90 4.76
C GLU A 32 -1.26 15.57 3.42
N VAL A 33 -1.25 16.92 3.39
CA VAL A 33 -1.47 17.73 2.17
C VAL A 33 -0.14 18.29 1.71
N SER A 34 0.45 19.18 2.50
CA SER A 34 1.78 19.77 2.28
C SER A 34 2.83 19.24 3.26
N LEU A 35 2.39 18.79 4.46
CA LEU A 35 3.27 18.24 5.48
C LEU A 35 3.44 16.73 5.30
N ASP A 36 4.70 16.27 5.34
CA ASP A 36 5.04 14.84 5.43
C ASP A 36 4.91 14.40 6.89
N CYS A 37 3.68 14.07 7.27
CA CYS A 37 3.38 13.66 8.64
C CYS A 37 3.91 12.25 8.89
N PRO A 38 4.85 12.03 9.83
CA PRO A 38 5.30 10.69 10.15
C PRO A 38 4.18 9.90 10.86
N SER A 39 4.16 8.59 10.65
CA SER A 39 3.08 7.71 11.11
C SER A 39 2.97 7.63 12.64
N ASP A 40 4.06 7.93 13.36
CA ASP A 40 4.12 8.00 14.83
C ASP A 40 3.67 9.35 15.41
N CYS A 41 3.30 10.32 14.56
CA CYS A 41 2.80 11.62 15.03
C CYS A 41 1.48 11.45 15.78
N VAL A 42 1.48 11.78 17.08
CA VAL A 42 0.30 11.66 17.96
C VAL A 42 -0.93 12.39 17.39
N TYR A 43 -0.73 13.58 16.80
CA TYR A 43 -1.84 14.35 16.22
C TYR A 43 -2.37 13.77 14.91
N LEU A 44 -1.55 13.00 14.18
CA LEU A 44 -2.01 12.24 13.03
C LEU A 44 -2.84 11.04 13.47
N GLN A 45 -2.33 10.27 14.46
CA GLN A 45 -3.03 9.10 15.01
C GLN A 45 -4.41 9.49 15.58
N GLN A 46 -4.46 10.52 16.43
CA GLN A 46 -5.72 11.04 16.95
C GLN A 46 -6.70 11.49 15.86
N ALA A 47 -6.19 12.06 14.76
CA ALA A 47 -7.06 12.46 13.68
C ALA A 47 -7.64 11.25 12.93
N ARG A 48 -6.82 10.22 12.68
CA ARG A 48 -7.27 8.98 12.02
C ARG A 48 -8.33 8.23 12.81
N GLU A 49 -8.29 8.28 14.14
CA GLU A 49 -9.35 7.72 15.00
C GLU A 49 -10.73 8.38 14.77
N HIS A 50 -10.74 9.62 14.31
CA HIS A 50 -11.96 10.40 14.06
C HIS A 50 -12.28 10.56 12.57
N GLU A 51 -11.40 10.11 11.66
CA GLU A 51 -11.67 10.14 10.23
C GLU A 51 -12.77 9.16 9.86
N LYS A 52 -13.78 9.67 9.15
CA LYS A 52 -14.82 8.80 8.59
C LYS A 52 -14.28 8.14 7.32
N PRO A 53 -14.63 6.86 7.07
CA PRO A 53 -14.33 6.22 5.79
C PRO A 53 -14.86 7.07 4.64
N ARG A 54 -14.10 7.16 3.55
CA ARG A 54 -14.56 7.88 2.35
C ARG A 54 -15.80 7.17 1.80
N PRO A 55 -16.88 7.91 1.49
CA PRO A 55 -18.02 7.32 0.82
C PRO A 55 -17.59 6.73 -0.53
N ILE A 56 -18.12 5.56 -0.88
CA ILE A 56 -17.85 4.92 -2.19
C ILE A 56 -18.31 5.83 -3.34
N SER A 57 -19.34 6.66 -3.11
CA SER A 57 -19.81 7.67 -4.07
C SER A 57 -18.75 8.70 -4.50
N ASP A 58 -17.75 8.95 -3.66
CA ASP A 58 -16.69 9.93 -3.90
C ASP A 58 -15.48 9.31 -4.63
N LEU A 59 -15.54 8.00 -4.89
CA LEU A 59 -14.50 7.29 -5.61
C LEU A 59 -14.86 7.21 -7.09
N ASP A 60 -13.85 7.31 -7.93
CA ASP A 60 -13.99 7.01 -9.34
C ASP A 60 -14.39 5.54 -9.50
N ARG A 61 -15.61 5.33 -10.02
CA ARG A 61 -16.20 4.01 -10.16
C ARG A 61 -15.38 3.11 -11.08
N ASP A 62 -14.82 3.70 -12.15
CA ASP A 62 -14.00 2.94 -13.11
C ASP A 62 -12.66 2.50 -12.50
N ALA A 63 -12.15 3.29 -11.55
CA ALA A 63 -10.93 2.92 -10.80
C ALA A 63 -11.15 1.73 -9.84
N LEU A 64 -12.40 1.37 -9.55
CA LEU A 64 -12.75 0.25 -8.68
C LEU A 64 -13.01 -1.05 -9.44
N PHE A 65 -13.01 -1.05 -10.77
CA PHE A 65 -13.28 -2.24 -11.62
C PHE A 65 -14.55 -2.97 -11.20
N PRO A 66 -15.73 -2.32 -11.24
CA PRO A 66 -16.97 -2.85 -10.69
C PRO A 66 -17.41 -4.16 -11.34
N GLU A 67 -16.99 -4.43 -12.57
CA GLU A 67 -17.27 -5.65 -13.35
C GLU A 67 -16.52 -6.89 -12.82
N VAL A 68 -15.48 -6.71 -11.99
CA VAL A 68 -14.72 -7.82 -11.41
C VAL A 68 -15.37 -8.26 -10.11
N GLU A 69 -16.05 -9.41 -10.15
CA GLU A 69 -16.62 -10.02 -8.95
C GLU A 69 -15.55 -10.76 -8.15
N ILE A 70 -15.55 -10.56 -6.83
CA ILE A 70 -14.64 -11.20 -5.88
C ILE A 70 -15.47 -11.95 -4.86
N PRO A 71 -15.72 -13.25 -5.07
CA PRO A 71 -16.45 -14.06 -4.10
C PRO A 71 -15.67 -14.21 -2.79
N GLU A 72 -16.37 -14.37 -1.67
CA GLU A 72 -15.73 -14.59 -0.37
C GLU A 72 -14.83 -15.84 -0.39
N GLN A 73 -15.26 -16.91 -1.05
CA GLN A 73 -14.48 -18.13 -1.23
C GLN A 73 -13.13 -17.87 -1.87
N PHE A 74 -13.02 -16.92 -2.83
CA PHE A 74 -11.76 -16.54 -3.46
C PHE A 74 -10.75 -16.02 -2.44
N LEU A 75 -11.20 -15.26 -1.44
CA LEU A 75 -10.31 -14.69 -0.42
C LEU A 75 -9.68 -15.78 0.45
N TYR A 76 -10.40 -16.85 0.72
CA TYR A 76 -9.87 -18.00 1.47
C TYR A 76 -8.93 -18.86 0.61
N GLU A 77 -9.32 -19.14 -0.62
CA GLU A 77 -8.51 -19.98 -1.53
C GLU A 77 -7.18 -19.33 -1.90
N TYR A 78 -7.17 -17.99 -2.06
CA TYR A 78 -6.00 -17.22 -2.48
C TYR A 78 -5.43 -16.32 -1.38
N GLU A 79 -5.66 -16.67 -0.10
CA GLU A 79 -5.12 -15.92 1.04
C GLU A 79 -3.61 -15.71 0.93
N HIS A 80 -2.85 -16.77 0.63
CA HIS A 80 -1.39 -16.69 0.50
C HIS A 80 -0.94 -15.76 -0.64
N LEU A 81 -1.67 -15.73 -1.76
CA LEU A 81 -1.41 -14.79 -2.85
C LEU A 81 -1.64 -13.35 -2.39
N ILE A 82 -2.77 -13.08 -1.74
CA ILE A 82 -3.13 -11.74 -1.25
C ILE A 82 -2.11 -11.27 -0.21
N VAL A 83 -1.73 -12.13 0.72
CA VAL A 83 -0.69 -11.83 1.73
C VAL A 83 0.66 -11.56 1.06
N GLY A 84 1.07 -12.37 0.09
CA GLY A 84 2.32 -12.17 -0.66
C GLY A 84 2.35 -10.84 -1.42
N LEU A 85 1.25 -10.49 -2.10
CA LEU A 85 1.10 -9.20 -2.79
C LEU A 85 1.15 -8.03 -1.81
N THR A 86 0.44 -8.14 -0.69
CA THR A 86 0.46 -7.12 0.38
C THR A 86 1.86 -6.94 0.95
N PHE A 87 2.59 -8.04 1.15
CA PHE A 87 3.98 -8.01 1.59
C PHE A 87 4.90 -7.30 0.58
N ALA A 88 4.75 -7.58 -0.72
CA ALA A 88 5.53 -6.92 -1.77
C ALA A 88 5.30 -5.39 -1.78
N LEU A 89 4.05 -4.94 -1.60
CA LEU A 89 3.71 -3.53 -1.45
C LEU A 89 4.34 -2.91 -0.19
N ALA A 90 4.24 -3.59 0.96
CA ALA A 90 4.83 -3.14 2.22
C ALA A 90 6.35 -3.05 2.13
N LYS A 91 6.99 -4.01 1.48
CA LYS A 91 8.44 -4.05 1.24
C LYS A 91 8.91 -2.90 0.36
N SER A 92 8.23 -2.63 -0.77
CA SER A 92 8.58 -1.53 -1.66
C SER A 92 8.47 -0.17 -0.97
N ALA A 93 7.45 0.01 -0.13
CA ALA A 93 7.25 1.23 0.64
C ALA A 93 8.26 1.41 1.80
N ARG A 94 8.86 0.34 2.30
CA ARG A 94 9.97 0.43 3.26
C ARG A 94 11.29 0.80 2.61
N ALA A 95 11.50 0.36 1.38
CA ALA A 95 12.69 0.69 0.61
C ALA A 95 12.74 2.18 0.22
N ASP A 96 11.59 2.84 0.07
CA ASP A 96 11.47 4.27 -0.23
C ASP A 96 10.43 4.93 0.69
N HIS A 97 10.90 5.63 1.72
CA HIS A 97 10.04 6.33 2.68
C HIS A 97 9.20 7.47 2.07
N SER A 98 9.49 7.89 0.84
CA SER A 98 8.71 8.91 0.13
C SER A 98 7.43 8.35 -0.53
N VAL A 99 7.29 7.03 -0.58
CA VAL A 99 6.07 6.35 -1.09
C VAL A 99 4.87 6.67 -0.19
N ASN A 100 3.76 6.98 -0.82
CA ASN A 100 2.48 7.25 -0.17
C ASN A 100 1.35 6.39 -0.76
N ASP A 101 0.13 6.52 -0.22
CA ASP A 101 -1.03 5.75 -0.69
C ASP A 101 -1.30 5.96 -2.18
N GLY A 102 -1.13 7.21 -2.67
CA GLY A 102 -1.34 7.54 -4.09
C GLY A 102 -0.39 6.79 -5.01
N ASP A 103 0.88 6.64 -4.61
CA ASP A 103 1.87 5.88 -5.38
C ASP A 103 1.50 4.38 -5.45
N LEU A 104 1.09 3.79 -4.32
CA LEU A 104 0.65 2.38 -4.28
C LEU A 104 -0.58 2.15 -5.14
N LEU A 105 -1.59 3.03 -5.03
CA LEU A 105 -2.83 2.92 -5.79
C LEU A 105 -2.61 3.15 -7.29
N ALA A 106 -1.73 4.07 -7.68
CA ALA A 106 -1.40 4.31 -9.08
C ALA A 106 -0.67 3.10 -9.70
N ALA A 107 0.30 2.53 -8.98
CA ALA A 107 1.01 1.33 -9.43
C ALA A 107 0.06 0.12 -9.55
N LEU A 108 -0.74 -0.14 -8.52
CA LEU A 108 -1.76 -1.20 -8.54
C LEU A 108 -2.79 -0.99 -9.66
N GLY A 109 -3.27 0.24 -9.86
CA GLY A 109 -4.22 0.57 -10.92
C GLY A 109 -3.65 0.27 -12.31
N SER A 110 -2.38 0.61 -12.57
CA SER A 110 -1.71 0.29 -13.83
C SER A 110 -1.53 -1.23 -14.03
N LEU A 111 -1.12 -1.96 -12.97
CA LEU A 111 -1.03 -3.41 -12.99
C LEU A 111 -2.39 -4.07 -13.24
N THR A 112 -3.44 -3.56 -12.60
CA THR A 112 -4.82 -4.05 -12.78
C THR A 112 -5.29 -3.88 -14.21
N LYS A 113 -5.06 -2.71 -14.82
CA LYS A 113 -5.40 -2.44 -16.24
C LYS A 113 -4.65 -3.37 -17.20
N THR A 114 -3.35 -3.57 -16.96
CA THR A 114 -2.53 -4.52 -17.73
C THR A 114 -3.12 -5.93 -17.63
N GLN A 115 -3.43 -6.38 -16.42
CA GLN A 115 -3.97 -7.70 -16.16
C GLN A 115 -5.39 -7.88 -16.73
N GLN A 116 -6.23 -6.84 -16.64
CA GLN A 116 -7.57 -6.85 -17.25
C GLN A 116 -7.49 -6.98 -18.76
N THR A 117 -6.59 -6.25 -19.42
CA THR A 117 -6.39 -6.36 -20.87
C THR A 117 -5.97 -7.78 -21.25
N LEU A 118 -5.06 -8.38 -20.50
CA LEU A 118 -4.63 -9.76 -20.73
C LEU A 118 -5.79 -10.74 -20.60
N VAL A 119 -6.60 -10.62 -19.54
CA VAL A 119 -7.74 -11.53 -19.28
C VAL A 119 -8.83 -11.38 -20.35
N VAL A 120 -9.14 -10.17 -20.79
CA VAL A 120 -10.25 -9.90 -21.71
C VAL A 120 -9.86 -10.16 -23.17
N SER A 121 -8.66 -9.77 -23.59
CA SER A 121 -8.23 -9.82 -25.01
C SER A 121 -7.15 -10.86 -25.31
N GLY A 122 -6.53 -11.44 -24.29
CA GLY A 122 -5.34 -12.28 -24.44
C GLY A 122 -4.07 -11.51 -24.83
N LEU A 123 -4.14 -10.17 -24.91
CA LEU A 123 -3.01 -9.33 -25.29
C LEU A 123 -2.29 -8.81 -24.05
N HIS A 124 -0.99 -8.98 -24.02
CA HIS A 124 -0.14 -8.38 -23.00
C HIS A 124 0.19 -6.94 -23.40
N TYR A 125 -0.54 -5.97 -22.83
CA TYR A 125 -0.31 -4.54 -23.01
C TYR A 125 0.01 -3.90 -21.67
N GLU A 126 1.22 -3.39 -21.51
CA GLU A 126 1.63 -2.74 -20.26
C GLU A 126 1.06 -1.31 -20.20
N SER A 127 0.24 -1.06 -19.19
CA SER A 127 -0.26 0.29 -18.92
C SER A 127 0.89 1.22 -18.53
N PRO A 128 0.95 2.44 -19.07
CA PRO A 128 2.05 3.36 -18.82
C PRO A 128 2.22 3.68 -17.33
N MET A 129 3.47 3.65 -16.87
CA MET A 129 3.89 4.04 -15.51
C MET A 129 4.98 5.11 -15.62
N PRO A 130 4.62 6.40 -15.70
CA PRO A 130 5.61 7.47 -15.92
C PRO A 130 6.53 7.69 -14.72
N SER A 131 6.09 7.34 -13.50
CA SER A 131 6.88 7.48 -12.29
C SER A 131 7.79 6.28 -12.08
N ILE A 132 9.09 6.53 -11.86
CA ILE A 132 10.08 5.50 -11.49
C ILE A 132 9.64 4.78 -10.21
N ARG A 133 9.02 5.50 -9.27
CA ARG A 133 8.51 4.93 -8.02
C ARG A 133 7.40 3.91 -8.28
N HIS A 134 6.45 4.22 -9.18
CA HIS A 134 5.41 3.27 -9.57
C HIS A 134 6.00 2.04 -10.29
N GLN A 135 7.04 2.21 -11.10
CA GLN A 135 7.73 1.10 -11.76
C GLN A 135 8.42 0.19 -10.74
N HIS A 136 9.06 0.74 -9.70
CA HIS A 136 9.67 -0.05 -8.64
C HIS A 136 8.63 -0.86 -7.84
N ILE A 137 7.50 -0.24 -7.48
CA ILE A 137 6.40 -0.93 -6.81
C ILE A 137 5.89 -2.08 -7.69
N ALA A 138 5.65 -1.81 -8.97
CA ALA A 138 5.18 -2.82 -9.92
C ALA A 138 6.17 -3.96 -10.10
N ALA A 139 7.47 -3.66 -10.16
CA ALA A 139 8.52 -4.67 -10.28
C ALA A 139 8.57 -5.62 -9.06
N GLU A 140 8.43 -5.11 -7.84
CA GLU A 140 8.36 -5.95 -6.63
C GLU A 140 7.11 -6.83 -6.62
N VAL A 141 5.96 -6.30 -7.07
CA VAL A 141 4.72 -7.06 -7.20
C VAL A 141 4.86 -8.18 -8.26
N GLN A 142 5.41 -7.87 -9.44
CA GLN A 142 5.63 -8.83 -10.51
C GLN A 142 6.64 -9.91 -10.10
N LYS A 143 7.70 -9.52 -9.39
CA LYS A 143 8.68 -10.45 -8.83
C LYS A 143 8.02 -11.45 -7.88
N MET A 144 7.17 -10.96 -6.96
CA MET A 144 6.43 -11.83 -6.04
C MET A 144 5.51 -12.81 -6.79
N LEU A 145 4.78 -12.34 -7.82
CA LEU A 145 3.93 -13.22 -8.64
C LEU A 145 4.73 -14.31 -9.36
N LYS A 146 5.90 -13.97 -9.87
CA LYS A 146 6.81 -14.94 -10.51
C LYS A 146 7.27 -15.99 -9.49
N GLU A 147 7.73 -15.56 -8.32
CA GLU A 147 8.17 -16.44 -7.23
C GLU A 147 7.03 -17.36 -6.75
N TYR A 148 5.81 -16.82 -6.67
CA TYR A 148 4.61 -17.59 -6.31
C TYR A 148 4.34 -18.70 -7.32
N ARG A 149 4.30 -18.38 -8.62
CA ARG A 149 4.10 -19.37 -9.72
C ARG A 149 5.21 -20.43 -9.76
N GLU A 150 6.47 -20.02 -9.55
CA GLU A 150 7.59 -20.95 -9.50
C GLU A 150 7.51 -21.89 -8.30
N THR A 151 7.04 -21.41 -7.16
CA THR A 151 6.84 -22.22 -5.95
C THR A 151 5.73 -23.22 -6.13
N GLU A 152 4.58 -22.83 -6.70
CA GLU A 152 3.51 -23.77 -7.06
C GLU A 152 4.01 -24.84 -8.04
N ALA A 153 4.72 -24.43 -9.09
CA ALA A 153 5.24 -25.34 -10.08
C ALA A 153 6.24 -26.37 -9.51
N LYS A 154 7.04 -25.98 -8.52
CA LYS A 154 7.97 -26.91 -7.82
C LYS A 154 7.21 -27.93 -6.98
N HIS A 155 6.11 -27.56 -6.35
CA HIS A 155 5.35 -28.44 -5.46
C HIS A 155 4.33 -29.30 -6.21
N LEU A 156 3.68 -28.76 -7.24
CA LEU A 156 2.57 -29.40 -7.96
C LEU A 156 2.94 -29.85 -9.39
N GLY A 157 4.14 -29.50 -9.86
CA GLY A 157 4.57 -29.73 -11.25
C GLY A 157 4.08 -28.65 -12.25
N TYR A 158 3.15 -27.81 -11.87
CA TYR A 158 2.61 -26.69 -12.67
C TYR A 158 2.04 -25.60 -11.75
N SER A 159 1.87 -24.40 -12.28
CA SER A 159 1.17 -23.33 -11.54
C SER A 159 -0.33 -23.40 -11.84
N GLN A 160 -1.14 -23.34 -10.79
CA GLN A 160 -2.61 -23.28 -10.87
C GLN A 160 -3.11 -21.82 -10.94
N LEU A 161 -2.25 -20.84 -10.66
CA LEU A 161 -2.61 -19.43 -10.62
C LEU A 161 -2.97 -18.91 -12.03
N ARG A 162 -4.26 -18.68 -12.25
CA ARG A 162 -4.78 -18.14 -13.52
C ARG A 162 -4.67 -16.62 -13.54
N ASP A 163 -4.59 -16.03 -14.72
CA ASP A 163 -4.54 -14.58 -14.89
C ASP A 163 -5.81 -13.87 -14.35
N ALA A 164 -6.97 -14.53 -14.45
CA ALA A 164 -8.21 -14.03 -13.85
C ALA A 164 -8.13 -13.95 -12.31
N ASP A 165 -7.42 -14.85 -11.66
CA ASP A 165 -7.27 -14.86 -10.19
C ASP A 165 -6.28 -13.79 -9.75
N VAL A 166 -5.23 -13.53 -10.54
CA VAL A 166 -4.33 -12.37 -10.34
C VAL A 166 -5.11 -11.05 -10.46
N LEU A 167 -5.98 -10.93 -11.47
CA LEU A 167 -6.83 -9.74 -11.64
C LEU A 167 -7.72 -9.51 -10.42
N LYS A 168 -8.39 -10.54 -9.91
CA LYS A 168 -9.23 -10.44 -8.70
C LYS A 168 -8.42 -10.00 -7.49
N ALA A 169 -7.21 -10.55 -7.30
CA ALA A 169 -6.33 -10.18 -6.19
C ALA A 169 -5.89 -8.71 -6.27
N PHE A 170 -5.53 -8.23 -7.47
CA PHE A 170 -5.20 -6.81 -7.68
C PHE A 170 -6.39 -5.90 -7.41
N VAL A 171 -7.57 -6.22 -7.93
CA VAL A 171 -8.80 -5.43 -7.70
C VAL A 171 -9.16 -5.43 -6.22
N PHE A 172 -9.01 -6.53 -5.51
CA PHE A 172 -9.23 -6.61 -4.07
C PHE A 172 -8.32 -5.63 -3.32
N LEU A 173 -7.01 -5.66 -3.59
CA LEU A 173 -6.05 -4.78 -2.93
C LEU A 173 -6.29 -3.31 -3.29
N LEU A 174 -6.66 -3.03 -4.53
CA LEU A 174 -6.97 -1.68 -5.00
C LEU A 174 -8.20 -1.13 -4.28
N ARG A 175 -9.30 -1.90 -4.19
CA ARG A 175 -10.51 -1.52 -3.45
C ARG A 175 -10.23 -1.32 -1.96
N MET A 176 -9.44 -2.21 -1.36
CA MET A 176 -9.01 -2.06 0.03
C MET A 176 -8.20 -0.79 0.24
N GLY A 177 -7.28 -0.48 -0.67
CA GLY A 177 -6.49 0.74 -0.63
C GLY A 177 -7.35 2.01 -0.73
N TYR A 178 -8.30 2.05 -1.66
CA TYR A 178 -9.25 3.18 -1.76
C TYR A 178 -10.15 3.32 -0.54
N ALA A 179 -10.53 2.22 0.10
CA ALA A 179 -11.33 2.26 1.33
C ALA A 179 -10.52 2.74 2.55
N ARG A 180 -9.20 2.54 2.54
CA ARG A 180 -8.32 2.87 3.66
C ARG A 180 -7.67 4.25 3.56
N THR A 181 -7.38 4.72 2.35
CA THR A 181 -6.78 6.04 2.16
C THR A 181 -7.78 7.15 2.48
N ASN A 182 -7.30 8.23 3.11
CA ASN A 182 -8.12 9.43 3.33
C ASN A 182 -8.17 10.37 2.10
N GLY A 183 -7.49 10.00 1.00
CA GLY A 183 -7.47 10.74 -0.26
C GLY A 183 -6.62 12.02 -0.25
N ARG A 184 -5.89 12.30 0.82
CA ARG A 184 -4.95 13.43 0.85
C ARG A 184 -3.71 13.11 0.03
N PRO A 185 -3.05 14.12 -0.59
CA PRO A 185 -1.90 13.89 -1.48
C PRO A 185 -0.73 13.12 -0.87
N LYS A 186 -0.54 13.26 0.46
CA LYS A 186 0.54 12.60 1.21
C LYS A 186 0.00 11.60 2.25
N SER A 187 -1.21 11.06 2.00
CA SER A 187 -1.79 10.03 2.85
C SER A 187 -0.91 8.79 2.89
N ARG A 188 -0.79 8.20 4.07
CA ARG A 188 -0.11 6.94 4.32
C ARG A 188 -1.00 5.96 5.11
N ALA A 189 -2.30 6.19 5.17
CA ALA A 189 -3.21 5.39 5.98
C ALA A 189 -3.31 3.94 5.50
N PHE A 190 -3.39 3.72 4.19
CA PHE A 190 -3.33 2.38 3.59
C PHE A 190 -1.94 1.76 3.74
N LEU A 191 -0.90 2.52 3.47
CA LEU A 191 0.48 2.08 3.60
C LEU A 191 0.79 1.64 5.04
N ASP A 192 0.44 2.45 6.05
CA ASP A 192 0.65 2.13 7.46
C ASP A 192 -0.15 0.89 7.87
N PHE A 193 -1.36 0.72 7.33
CA PHE A 193 -2.16 -0.48 7.55
C PHE A 193 -1.45 -1.73 7.02
N ILE A 194 -0.99 -1.74 5.77
CA ILE A 194 -0.30 -2.92 5.22
C ILE A 194 1.03 -3.19 5.94
N GLN A 195 1.79 -2.16 6.31
CA GLN A 195 3.04 -2.33 7.05
C GLN A 195 2.83 -2.90 8.46
N SER A 196 1.72 -2.57 9.11
CA SER A 196 1.38 -3.12 10.44
C SER A 196 1.13 -4.62 10.43
N GLN A 197 0.75 -5.20 9.28
CA GLN A 197 0.58 -6.65 9.13
C GLN A 197 1.93 -7.41 9.11
N PHE A 198 3.01 -6.70 8.79
CA PHE A 198 4.36 -7.28 8.66
C PHE A 198 5.35 -6.49 9.53
N PRO A 199 5.40 -6.70 10.85
CA PRO A 199 6.36 -6.04 11.73
C PRO A 199 7.80 -6.42 11.32
N GLU A 200 8.74 -5.47 11.44
CA GLU A 200 10.13 -5.61 10.95
C GLU A 200 10.85 -6.86 11.44
N LYS A 201 10.52 -7.36 12.62
CA LYS A 201 11.06 -8.62 13.18
C LYS A 201 10.72 -9.87 12.35
N THR A 202 9.72 -9.80 11.48
CA THR A 202 9.30 -10.90 10.59
C THR A 202 10.14 -10.94 9.30
N ILE A 203 10.90 -9.87 9.02
CA ILE A 203 11.73 -9.72 7.80
C ILE A 203 13.18 -10.13 8.04
N ALA A 204 13.56 -10.56 9.26
CA ALA A 204 14.86 -11.14 9.51
C ALA A 204 15.08 -12.34 8.57
N THR A 205 16.05 -12.18 7.67
CA THR A 205 16.44 -13.22 6.71
C THR A 205 16.77 -14.52 7.43
N PRO A 206 16.55 -15.70 6.81
CA PRO A 206 16.87 -17.01 7.40
C PRO A 206 18.33 -17.22 7.86
N ALA A 207 19.21 -16.27 7.59
CA ALA A 207 20.63 -16.34 7.95
C ALA A 207 20.92 -16.14 9.45
N GLU A 208 20.01 -15.60 10.26
CA GLU A 208 20.25 -15.40 11.70
C GLU A 208 19.66 -16.49 12.60
N ALA A 209 18.96 -17.47 12.03
CA ALA A 209 18.45 -18.63 12.79
C ALA A 209 19.50 -19.74 12.99
N GLY A 210 20.69 -19.58 12.47
CA GLY A 210 21.75 -20.57 12.54
C GLY A 210 22.89 -20.14 13.44
N SER A 211 22.81 -20.34 14.73
CA SER A 211 23.88 -20.78 15.63
C SER A 211 23.60 -20.45 17.09
N ARG A 212 22.74 -21.22 17.71
CA ARG A 212 22.90 -21.51 19.15
C ARG A 212 23.18 -23.00 19.29
N LEU A 213 24.40 -23.37 18.97
CA LEU A 213 24.97 -24.61 19.45
C LEU A 213 25.17 -24.44 20.96
N ILE A 214 24.28 -25.05 21.73
CA ILE A 214 24.52 -25.34 23.14
C ILE A 214 25.45 -26.55 23.14
N VAL A 215 26.70 -26.31 23.47
CA VAL A 215 27.65 -27.41 23.79
C VAL A 215 27.47 -27.76 25.27
N PRO A 216 27.33 -29.04 25.62
CA PRO A 216 27.12 -29.50 26.98
C PRO A 216 28.32 -29.25 27.91
#